data_029c1fb76a0ea553447a92646ea7b7ef
#
_entry.id   029c1fb76a0ea553447a92646ea7b7ef
#
_cell.length_a   1.000
_cell.length_b   1.000
_cell.length_c   1.000
_cell.angle_alpha   90.00
_cell.angle_beta   90.00
_cell.angle_gamma   90.00
#
_symmetry.space_group_name_H-M   'P 1'
#
loop_
_entity.id
_entity.type
_entity.pdbx_description
1 polymer ?
#
loop_
_entity_poly.entity_id
_entity_poly.type
_entity_poly.pdbx_seq_one_letter_code
_entity_poly.pdbx_strand_id
1 'polypeptide(L)'
;CPVAALSGRDDKRPVFSQNGMLNTRRKTTVVQVAPAVRTAWAEAFKLSRKFASPERLAGALRLMGFDYVFDTTYAADLTIMEEGSEFLERLKHKEDYQWPMFTSCCPGWVRFLKSQYPDMVDCLSTAKSPQQMQGAIIKNYFADKIHEDPENIFSVSIMPCIAKKAECALPTMDSTGTGPDVDVVLNTREFVDYMKSLNIDVYGLPEDHFDSPCGEGTGAAVIFGTTGGVMEAALRSCYYLATGQNPDPDAFHGVRGMDGWKEAAIDINGTEVKVAVVSGLGNARKLIEAVRRGEVFYHFVEVMACPGGCVGGGGQPIHEGKEMAEIRSKNLYFLDSQNKRRFSHENPEVLKTYEEYLEKPLSRMS
;
A
#
# COMPACT_ATOMS: atom_id res chain seq x y z
N CYS A 1 3.16 -28.34 -7.78
CA CYS A 1 4.18 -29.33 -8.10
C CYS A 1 3.69 -30.71 -7.68
N PRO A 2 3.52 -31.67 -8.62
CA PRO A 2 2.93 -33.00 -8.30
C PRO A 2 3.80 -33.85 -7.37
N VAL A 3 5.08 -33.57 -7.27
CA VAL A 3 6.03 -34.31 -6.42
C VAL A 3 6.43 -33.53 -5.15
N ALA A 4 5.69 -32.48 -4.83
CA ALA A 4 5.92 -31.60 -3.66
C ALA A 4 7.37 -31.04 -3.53
N ALA A 5 8.17 -31.04 -4.63
CA ALA A 5 9.51 -30.47 -4.65
C ALA A 5 9.50 -28.94 -4.53
N LEU A 6 8.35 -28.30 -4.87
CA LEU A 6 8.09 -26.89 -4.67
C LEU A 6 6.83 -26.73 -3.82
N SER A 7 6.95 -26.02 -2.72
CA SER A 7 5.83 -25.65 -1.84
C SER A 7 5.86 -24.16 -1.57
N GLY A 8 4.71 -23.57 -1.22
CA GLY A 8 4.67 -22.22 -0.68
C GLY A 8 5.39 -22.14 0.66
N ARG A 9 6.03 -21.01 0.95
CA ARG A 9 6.56 -20.71 2.28
C ARG A 9 5.39 -20.57 3.26
N ASP A 10 5.45 -21.26 4.40
CA ASP A 10 4.44 -21.13 5.45
C ASP A 10 4.82 -20.00 6.40
N ASP A 11 4.30 -18.80 6.12
CA ASP A 11 4.53 -17.60 6.91
C ASP A 11 3.55 -17.45 8.10
N LYS A 12 2.57 -18.34 8.24
CA LYS A 12 1.65 -18.37 9.39
C LYS A 12 2.36 -18.88 10.65
N ARG A 13 3.31 -19.78 10.49
CA ARG A 13 4.00 -20.44 11.61
C ARG A 13 4.74 -19.47 12.54
N PRO A 14 5.56 -18.52 12.04
CA PRO A 14 6.19 -17.49 12.87
C PRO A 14 5.16 -16.64 13.63
N VAL A 15 4.07 -16.23 12.96
CA VAL A 15 3.00 -15.44 13.59
C VAL A 15 2.32 -16.22 14.71
N PHE A 16 1.97 -17.47 14.44
CA PHE A 16 1.36 -18.37 15.45
C PHE A 16 2.29 -18.54 16.67
N SER A 17 3.59 -18.68 16.44
CA SER A 17 4.59 -18.80 17.51
C SER A 17 4.67 -17.55 18.38
N GLN A 18 4.54 -16.36 17.81
CA GLN A 18 4.58 -15.10 18.57
C GLN A 18 3.26 -14.82 19.30
N ASN A 19 2.13 -15.04 18.66
CA ASN A 19 0.80 -14.76 19.25
C ASN A 19 0.34 -15.84 20.24
N GLY A 20 1.02 -16.97 20.34
CA GLY A 20 0.63 -18.09 21.24
C GLY A 20 0.78 -17.76 22.73
N MET A 21 -0.25 -18.07 23.53
CA MET A 21 -0.30 -17.82 24.98
C MET A 21 0.85 -18.46 25.78
N LEU A 22 1.52 -19.45 25.23
CA LEU A 22 2.59 -20.20 25.91
C LEU A 22 3.99 -19.64 25.65
N ASN A 23 4.10 -18.58 24.86
CA ASN A 23 5.39 -17.97 24.56
C ASN A 23 5.79 -16.97 25.66
N THR A 24 6.65 -17.39 26.57
CA THR A 24 7.17 -16.56 27.68
C THR A 24 8.21 -15.51 27.24
N ARG A 25 8.69 -15.59 25.99
CA ARG A 25 9.63 -14.62 25.38
C ARG A 25 9.00 -13.95 24.15
N ARG A 26 7.71 -13.70 24.24
CA ARG A 26 6.94 -13.09 23.18
C ARG A 26 7.40 -11.65 22.96
N LYS A 27 7.64 -11.31 21.72
CA LYS A 27 7.81 -9.92 21.28
C LYS A 27 6.46 -9.20 21.25
N THR A 28 6.47 -7.88 21.34
CA THR A 28 5.30 -7.06 21.05
C THR A 28 4.89 -7.25 19.59
N THR A 29 3.68 -7.77 19.37
CA THR A 29 3.22 -8.10 18.02
C THR A 29 2.38 -6.98 17.44
N VAL A 30 2.82 -6.48 16.30
CA VAL A 30 2.16 -5.38 15.60
C VAL A 30 1.74 -5.86 14.22
N VAL A 31 0.50 -5.61 13.82
CA VAL A 31 0.02 -5.95 12.48
C VAL A 31 -0.47 -4.73 11.73
N GLN A 32 -0.13 -4.66 10.44
CA GLN A 32 -0.70 -3.70 9.50
C GLN A 32 -1.50 -4.41 8.42
N VAL A 33 -2.59 -3.83 7.94
CA VAL A 33 -3.45 -4.43 6.93
C VAL A 33 -3.68 -3.50 5.75
N ALA A 34 -3.45 -4.00 4.52
CA ALA A 34 -3.62 -3.23 3.29
C ALA A 34 -5.09 -2.97 2.95
N PRO A 35 -5.42 -1.82 2.32
CA PRO A 35 -6.80 -1.46 1.98
C PRO A 35 -7.49 -2.50 1.08
N ALA A 36 -6.78 -3.12 0.13
CA ALA A 36 -7.36 -4.14 -0.74
C ALA A 36 -7.74 -5.44 -0.02
N VAL A 37 -7.20 -5.72 1.16
CA VAL A 37 -7.60 -6.88 1.99
C VAL A 37 -9.02 -6.70 2.51
N ARG A 38 -9.43 -5.46 2.85
CA ARG A 38 -10.77 -5.14 3.37
C ARG A 38 -11.90 -5.63 2.45
N THR A 39 -11.67 -5.65 1.14
CA THR A 39 -12.69 -6.02 0.15
C THR A 39 -12.76 -7.52 -0.12
N ALA A 40 -11.81 -8.30 0.37
CA ALA A 40 -11.61 -9.68 -0.05
C ALA A 40 -11.59 -10.73 1.09
N TRP A 41 -11.18 -10.35 2.31
CA TRP A 41 -11.06 -11.33 3.39
C TRP A 41 -12.38 -12.04 3.71
N ALA A 42 -13.49 -11.31 3.63
CA ALA A 42 -14.81 -11.83 3.93
C ALA A 42 -15.41 -12.75 2.85
N GLU A 43 -14.88 -12.68 1.62
CA GLU A 43 -15.34 -13.52 0.50
C GLU A 43 -15.21 -15.01 0.81
N ALA A 44 -14.12 -15.39 1.47
CA ALA A 44 -13.85 -16.77 1.85
C ALA A 44 -14.84 -17.33 2.90
N PHE A 45 -15.53 -16.46 3.60
CA PHE A 45 -16.57 -16.78 4.59
C PHE A 45 -17.98 -16.49 4.05
N LYS A 46 -18.12 -16.07 2.79
CA LYS A 46 -19.39 -15.70 2.15
C LYS A 46 -20.15 -14.58 2.90
N LEU A 47 -19.42 -13.72 3.59
CA LEU A 47 -19.99 -12.61 4.33
C LEU A 47 -20.34 -11.45 3.40
N SER A 48 -21.40 -10.71 3.72
CA SER A 48 -21.75 -9.50 2.99
C SER A 48 -20.73 -8.39 3.23
N ARG A 49 -20.60 -7.48 2.27
CA ARG A 49 -19.73 -6.29 2.38
C ARG A 49 -20.07 -5.43 3.61
N LYS A 50 -21.37 -5.28 3.90
CA LYS A 50 -21.83 -4.50 5.06
C LYS A 50 -21.37 -5.13 6.38
N PHE A 51 -21.30 -6.46 6.41
CA PHE A 51 -20.82 -7.19 7.59
C PHE A 51 -19.31 -7.10 7.74
N ALA A 52 -18.56 -7.14 6.63
CA ALA A 52 -17.11 -7.13 6.59
C ALA A 52 -16.52 -5.71 6.69
N SER A 53 -16.90 -4.98 7.76
CA SER A 53 -16.41 -3.63 8.00
C SER A 53 -14.93 -3.62 8.41
N PRO A 54 -14.24 -2.47 8.28
CA PRO A 54 -12.88 -2.28 8.81
C PRO A 54 -12.81 -2.55 10.32
N GLU A 55 -13.82 -2.17 11.08
CA GLU A 55 -13.90 -2.35 12.53
C GLU A 55 -13.94 -3.84 12.89
N ARG A 56 -14.68 -4.65 12.17
CA ARG A 56 -14.68 -6.11 12.38
C ARG A 56 -13.40 -6.78 11.95
N LEU A 57 -12.72 -6.24 10.94
CA LEU A 57 -11.39 -6.70 10.58
C LEU A 57 -10.39 -6.42 11.71
N ALA A 58 -10.44 -5.22 12.32
CA ALA A 58 -9.63 -4.89 13.50
C ALA A 58 -9.94 -5.82 14.67
N GLY A 59 -11.22 -6.07 14.97
CA GLY A 59 -11.65 -7.01 15.99
C GLY A 59 -11.16 -8.44 15.75
N ALA A 60 -11.16 -8.90 14.49
CA ALA A 60 -10.62 -10.21 14.13
C ALA A 60 -9.10 -10.29 14.42
N LEU A 61 -8.34 -9.25 14.10
CA LEU A 61 -6.90 -9.19 14.35
C LEU A 61 -6.59 -9.17 15.85
N ARG A 62 -7.41 -8.49 16.66
CA ARG A 62 -7.29 -8.56 18.13
C ARG A 62 -7.54 -9.98 18.65
N LEU A 63 -8.58 -10.65 18.17
CA LEU A 63 -8.86 -12.04 18.55
C LEU A 63 -7.74 -13.02 18.13
N MET A 64 -6.98 -12.68 17.08
CA MET A 64 -5.81 -13.44 16.67
C MET A 64 -4.58 -13.21 17.57
N GLY A 65 -4.68 -12.30 18.55
CA GLY A 65 -3.66 -12.08 19.58
C GLY A 65 -2.61 -11.04 19.24
N PHE A 66 -2.85 -10.15 18.27
CA PHE A 66 -1.98 -9.00 18.02
C PHE A 66 -2.15 -7.95 19.12
N ASP A 67 -1.03 -7.40 19.59
CA ASP A 67 -1.03 -6.35 20.62
C ASP A 67 -1.47 -5.01 20.06
N TYR A 68 -1.00 -4.69 18.83
CA TYR A 68 -1.35 -3.47 18.10
C TYR A 68 -1.78 -3.79 16.69
N VAL A 69 -2.82 -3.08 16.24
CA VAL A 69 -3.45 -3.28 14.94
C VAL A 69 -3.52 -1.95 14.19
N PHE A 70 -2.78 -1.84 13.10
CA PHE A 70 -2.69 -0.64 12.28
C PHE A 70 -3.28 -0.84 10.89
N ASP A 71 -3.60 0.28 10.26
CA ASP A 71 -4.06 0.33 8.89
C ASP A 71 -2.97 0.87 7.97
N THR A 72 -2.59 0.10 6.96
CA THR A 72 -1.60 0.56 5.96
C THR A 72 -2.08 1.78 5.16
N THR A 73 -3.34 2.20 5.29
CA THR A 73 -3.84 3.45 4.70
C THR A 73 -3.15 4.68 5.30
N TYR A 74 -2.75 4.66 6.58
CA TYR A 74 -1.89 5.69 7.15
C TYR A 74 -0.60 5.88 6.34
N ALA A 75 0.11 4.78 6.09
CA ALA A 75 1.36 4.85 5.32
C ALA A 75 1.14 5.10 3.82
N ALA A 76 -0.03 4.79 3.28
CA ALA A 76 -0.39 5.19 1.92
C ALA A 76 -0.54 6.72 1.82
N ASP A 77 -1.14 7.38 2.82
CA ASP A 77 -1.18 8.84 2.88
C ASP A 77 0.23 9.42 3.05
N LEU A 78 1.06 8.83 3.92
CA LEU A 78 2.47 9.24 4.06
C LEU A 78 3.24 9.09 2.74
N THR A 79 3.04 7.98 2.00
CA THR A 79 3.65 7.77 0.69
C THR A 79 3.25 8.87 -0.30
N ILE A 80 1.97 9.30 -0.31
CA ILE A 80 1.54 10.41 -1.17
C ILE A 80 2.21 11.73 -0.80
N MET A 81 2.43 11.99 0.48
CA MET A 81 3.13 13.20 0.89
C MET A 81 4.58 13.21 0.42
N GLU A 82 5.27 12.07 0.52
CA GLU A 82 6.65 11.92 0.05
C GLU A 82 6.74 11.91 -1.48
N GLU A 83 6.03 10.99 -2.13
CA GLU A 83 6.09 10.81 -3.60
C GLU A 83 5.52 12.01 -4.35
N GLY A 84 4.45 12.64 -3.83
CA GLY A 84 3.89 13.85 -4.40
C GLY A 84 4.82 15.06 -4.26
N SER A 85 5.51 15.19 -3.12
CA SER A 85 6.52 16.23 -2.91
C SER A 85 7.73 16.03 -3.81
N GLU A 86 8.20 14.78 -3.95
CA GLU A 86 9.27 14.43 -4.90
C GLU A 86 8.87 14.76 -6.35
N PHE A 87 7.64 14.42 -6.73
CA PHE A 87 7.14 14.74 -8.07
C PHE A 87 7.12 16.25 -8.35
N LEU A 88 6.63 17.06 -7.41
CA LEU A 88 6.62 18.52 -7.53
C LEU A 88 8.04 19.11 -7.57
N GLU A 89 8.97 18.55 -6.81
CA GLU A 89 10.39 18.98 -6.85
C GLU A 89 11.03 18.64 -8.20
N ARG A 90 10.79 17.43 -8.74
CA ARG A 90 11.24 17.06 -10.09
C ARG A 90 10.63 17.97 -11.16
N LEU A 91 9.37 18.39 -11.03
CA LEU A 91 8.73 19.33 -11.95
C LEU A 91 9.36 20.72 -11.94
N LYS A 92 9.87 21.19 -10.81
CA LYS A 92 10.59 22.48 -10.70
C LYS A 92 11.96 22.43 -11.38
N HIS A 93 12.60 21.28 -11.35
CA HIS A 93 13.96 21.04 -11.84
C HIS A 93 13.96 20.04 -13.01
N LYS A 94 13.07 20.25 -13.99
CA LYS A 94 12.78 19.29 -15.09
C LYS A 94 13.99 18.78 -15.83
N GLU A 95 15.00 19.64 -16.03
CA GLU A 95 16.20 19.34 -16.80
C GLU A 95 17.20 18.45 -16.05
N ASP A 96 17.05 18.33 -14.73
CA ASP A 96 17.95 17.54 -13.89
C ASP A 96 17.50 16.08 -13.77
N TYR A 97 16.30 15.75 -14.26
CA TYR A 97 15.70 14.44 -14.11
C TYR A 97 15.35 13.76 -15.43
N GLN A 98 15.44 12.45 -15.40
CA GLN A 98 14.94 11.61 -16.48
C GLN A 98 13.42 11.38 -16.31
N TRP A 99 12.67 11.45 -17.40
CA TRP A 99 11.21 11.30 -17.42
C TRP A 99 10.77 9.99 -18.12
N PRO A 100 9.61 9.44 -17.75
CA PRO A 100 8.70 9.88 -16.67
C PRO A 100 9.19 9.49 -15.28
N MET A 101 8.69 10.15 -14.22
CA MET A 101 8.75 9.59 -12.87
C MET A 101 7.76 8.43 -12.77
N PHE A 102 8.20 7.28 -12.28
CA PHE A 102 7.35 6.11 -12.02
C PHE A 102 7.07 5.93 -10.54
N THR A 103 5.86 5.50 -10.19
CA THR A 103 5.56 5.05 -8.82
C THR A 103 6.41 3.84 -8.42
N SER A 104 6.76 3.73 -7.14
CA SER A 104 7.63 2.66 -6.60
C SER A 104 6.92 1.70 -5.63
N CYS A 105 5.63 1.88 -5.34
CA CYS A 105 4.90 1.12 -4.33
C CYS A 105 4.63 -0.36 -4.70
N CYS A 106 4.76 -0.75 -5.97
CA CYS A 106 4.53 -2.11 -6.44
C CYS A 106 5.83 -2.90 -6.63
N PRO A 107 6.21 -3.84 -5.73
CA PRO A 107 7.49 -4.56 -5.81
C PRO A 107 7.60 -5.47 -7.04
N GLY A 108 6.48 -5.97 -7.56
CA GLY A 108 6.48 -6.74 -8.81
C GLY A 108 6.90 -5.87 -10.01
N TRP A 109 6.43 -4.64 -10.06
CA TRP A 109 6.82 -3.64 -11.04
C TRP A 109 8.29 -3.21 -10.88
N VAL A 110 8.67 -2.80 -9.68
CA VAL A 110 10.05 -2.35 -9.40
C VAL A 110 11.06 -3.42 -9.78
N ARG A 111 10.80 -4.69 -9.45
CA ARG A 111 11.67 -5.81 -9.83
C ARG A 111 11.70 -6.01 -11.35
N PHE A 112 10.58 -5.86 -12.02
CA PHE A 112 10.51 -5.94 -13.48
C PHE A 112 11.35 -4.85 -14.13
N LEU A 113 11.19 -3.58 -13.70
CA LEU A 113 11.96 -2.46 -14.23
C LEU A 113 13.46 -2.70 -14.02
N LYS A 114 13.90 -2.98 -12.78
CA LYS A 114 15.31 -3.22 -12.45
C LYS A 114 15.95 -4.35 -13.26
N SER A 115 15.16 -5.37 -13.63
CA SER A 115 15.67 -6.53 -14.38
C SER A 115 15.64 -6.35 -15.89
N GLN A 116 14.67 -5.62 -16.44
CA GLN A 116 14.44 -5.51 -17.88
C GLN A 116 14.88 -4.17 -18.46
N TYR A 117 14.89 -3.13 -17.63
CA TYR A 117 15.17 -1.74 -18.01
C TYR A 117 16.04 -1.03 -16.95
N PRO A 118 17.26 -1.56 -16.67
CA PRO A 118 18.12 -1.04 -15.60
C PRO A 118 18.55 0.42 -15.81
N ASP A 119 18.54 0.88 -17.05
CA ASP A 119 18.81 2.27 -17.44
C ASP A 119 17.70 3.28 -17.06
N MET A 120 16.54 2.78 -16.64
CA MET A 120 15.41 3.60 -16.20
C MET A 120 15.17 3.52 -14.67
N VAL A 121 16.10 2.97 -13.91
CA VAL A 121 15.95 2.84 -12.46
C VAL A 121 15.84 4.20 -11.77
N ASP A 122 16.54 5.20 -12.26
CA ASP A 122 16.52 6.56 -11.73
C ASP A 122 15.19 7.30 -12.02
N CYS A 123 14.36 6.74 -12.90
CA CYS A 123 12.98 7.20 -13.11
C CYS A 123 12.01 6.76 -12.01
N LEU A 124 12.35 5.78 -11.16
CA LEU A 124 11.51 5.39 -10.04
C LEU A 124 11.45 6.50 -8.99
N SER A 125 10.30 6.63 -8.34
CA SER A 125 10.21 7.36 -7.08
C SER A 125 11.16 6.75 -6.04
N THR A 126 11.77 7.58 -5.22
CA THR A 126 12.66 7.17 -4.13
C THR A 126 11.89 6.69 -2.90
N ALA A 127 10.58 6.96 -2.86
CA ALA A 127 9.71 6.57 -1.75
C ALA A 127 9.63 5.05 -1.58
N LYS A 128 9.72 4.59 -0.33
CA LYS A 128 9.40 3.19 0.02
C LYS A 128 7.91 2.94 -0.24
N SER A 129 7.54 1.67 -0.40
CA SER A 129 6.12 1.33 -0.48
C SER A 129 5.40 1.57 0.85
N PRO A 130 4.05 1.77 0.86
CA PRO A 130 3.30 1.93 2.10
C PRO A 130 3.56 0.83 3.14
N GLN A 131 3.72 -0.43 2.71
CA GLN A 131 4.10 -1.51 3.62
C GLN A 131 5.41 -1.22 4.34
N GLN A 132 6.42 -0.80 3.62
CA GLN A 132 7.76 -0.58 4.17
C GLN A 132 7.85 0.74 4.93
N MET A 133 7.14 1.78 4.50
CA MET A 133 7.01 3.01 5.29
C MET A 133 6.34 2.74 6.63
N GLN A 134 5.22 1.99 6.64
CA GLN A 134 4.56 1.59 7.89
C GLN A 134 5.50 0.78 8.79
N GLY A 135 6.23 -0.17 8.22
CA GLY A 135 7.20 -0.98 8.97
C GLY A 135 8.28 -0.12 9.61
N ALA A 136 8.87 0.82 8.85
CA ALA A 136 9.88 1.74 9.36
C ALA A 136 9.31 2.65 10.47
N ILE A 137 8.11 3.20 10.30
CA ILE A 137 7.42 4.01 11.31
C ILE A 137 7.13 3.18 12.58
N ILE A 138 6.71 1.92 12.43
CA ILE A 138 6.49 1.01 13.57
C ILE A 138 7.79 0.76 14.35
N LYS A 139 8.88 0.46 13.64
CA LYS A 139 10.16 0.11 14.27
C LYS A 139 10.90 1.33 14.86
N ASN A 140 10.59 2.55 14.42
CA ASN A 140 11.21 3.77 14.90
C ASN A 140 10.24 4.60 15.77
N TYR A 141 9.40 5.40 15.12
CA TYR A 141 8.52 6.35 15.79
C TYR A 141 7.55 5.70 16.79
N PHE A 142 6.89 4.60 16.40
CA PHE A 142 5.96 3.93 17.31
C PHE A 142 6.68 3.17 18.41
N ALA A 143 7.83 2.56 18.15
CA ALA A 143 8.67 1.92 19.16
C ALA A 143 9.03 2.90 20.28
N ASP A 144 9.46 4.12 19.92
CA ASP A 144 9.75 5.19 20.88
C ASP A 144 8.50 5.60 21.69
N LYS A 145 7.33 5.67 21.04
CA LYS A 145 6.07 6.02 21.70
C LYS A 145 5.63 5.04 22.78
N ILE A 146 5.91 3.76 22.59
CA ILE A 146 5.57 2.72 23.58
C ILE A 146 6.76 2.34 24.47
N HIS A 147 7.89 3.04 24.31
CA HIS A 147 9.14 2.77 25.07
C HIS A 147 9.63 1.33 24.91
N GLU A 148 9.54 0.79 23.70
CA GLU A 148 9.96 -0.56 23.37
C GLU A 148 11.19 -0.53 22.46
N ASP A 149 12.08 -1.50 22.60
CA ASP A 149 13.21 -1.67 21.71
C ASP A 149 12.71 -2.22 20.35
N PRO A 150 13.14 -1.66 19.19
CA PRO A 150 12.78 -2.18 17.88
C PRO A 150 12.98 -3.69 17.70
N GLU A 151 14.01 -4.27 18.34
CA GLU A 151 14.26 -5.71 18.31
C GLU A 151 13.15 -6.53 18.97
N ASN A 152 12.45 -5.96 19.94
CA ASN A 152 11.35 -6.60 20.67
C ASN A 152 10.00 -6.45 19.99
N ILE A 153 9.93 -5.75 18.86
CA ILE A 153 8.72 -5.63 18.05
C ILE A 153 8.75 -6.68 16.93
N PHE A 154 7.66 -7.44 16.80
CA PHE A 154 7.42 -8.36 15.69
C PHE A 154 6.36 -7.78 14.76
N SER A 155 6.81 -7.20 13.65
CA SER A 155 5.97 -6.50 12.67
C SER A 155 5.45 -7.46 11.61
N VAL A 156 4.12 -7.57 11.50
CA VAL A 156 3.42 -8.40 10.53
C VAL A 156 2.65 -7.53 9.56
N SER A 157 2.68 -7.83 8.28
CA SER A 157 1.80 -7.18 7.31
C SER A 157 0.85 -8.17 6.63
N ILE A 158 -0.39 -7.75 6.41
CA ILE A 158 -1.40 -8.51 5.68
C ILE A 158 -1.66 -7.83 4.36
N MET A 159 -1.26 -8.49 3.26
CA MET A 159 -1.18 -7.88 1.93
C MET A 159 -1.92 -8.71 0.88
N PRO A 160 -2.50 -8.08 -0.15
CA PRO A 160 -3.10 -8.80 -1.28
C PRO A 160 -2.06 -9.42 -2.23
N CYS A 161 -0.79 -9.30 -1.91
CA CYS A 161 0.35 -9.42 -2.82
C CYS A 161 1.36 -10.46 -2.32
N ILE A 162 1.85 -11.33 -3.22
CA ILE A 162 2.91 -12.29 -2.91
C ILE A 162 4.30 -11.64 -3.01
N ALA A 163 4.49 -10.68 -3.92
CA ALA A 163 5.78 -10.01 -4.12
C ALA A 163 6.22 -9.19 -2.89
N LYS A 164 5.27 -8.77 -2.03
CA LYS A 164 5.55 -8.09 -0.76
C LYS A 164 6.39 -8.94 0.21
N LYS A 165 6.31 -10.27 0.13
CA LYS A 165 7.18 -11.18 0.88
C LYS A 165 8.66 -11.06 0.49
N ALA A 166 8.92 -10.81 -0.78
CA ALA A 166 10.28 -10.62 -1.27
C ALA A 166 10.79 -9.20 -1.01
N GLU A 167 9.89 -8.22 -0.98
CA GLU A 167 10.22 -6.82 -0.67
C GLU A 167 10.74 -6.68 0.76
N CYS A 168 10.05 -7.25 1.76
CA CYS A 168 10.48 -7.15 3.15
C CYS A 168 11.82 -7.85 3.45
N ALA A 169 12.27 -8.73 2.57
CA ALA A 169 13.56 -9.42 2.69
C ALA A 169 14.74 -8.65 2.02
N LEU A 170 14.50 -7.49 1.45
CA LEU A 170 15.57 -6.67 0.86
C LEU A 170 16.43 -6.04 1.95
N PRO A 171 17.76 -6.03 1.81
CA PRO A 171 18.67 -5.43 2.80
C PRO A 171 18.41 -3.95 3.09
N THR A 172 17.80 -3.24 2.15
CA THR A 172 17.45 -1.80 2.29
C THR A 172 16.17 -1.57 3.11
N MET A 173 15.46 -2.63 3.50
CA MET A 173 14.23 -2.56 4.30
C MET A 173 14.52 -2.89 5.77
N ASP A 174 15.56 -2.24 6.31
CA ASP A 174 16.04 -2.31 7.69
C ASP A 174 16.43 -0.88 8.11
N SER A 175 15.44 -0.13 8.62
CA SER A 175 15.62 1.28 8.96
C SER A 175 16.32 1.51 10.29
N THR A 176 16.35 0.50 11.16
CA THR A 176 16.96 0.56 12.49
C THR A 176 18.34 -0.10 12.57
N GLY A 177 18.71 -0.89 11.55
CA GLY A 177 19.91 -1.73 11.59
C GLY A 177 19.79 -2.95 12.50
N THR A 178 18.58 -3.24 13.02
CA THR A 178 18.32 -4.35 13.95
C THR A 178 17.57 -5.52 13.32
N GLY A 179 17.26 -5.41 12.04
CA GLY A 179 16.51 -6.40 11.27
C GLY A 179 15.40 -5.78 10.43
N PRO A 180 14.63 -6.58 9.70
CA PRO A 180 13.67 -6.06 8.74
C PRO A 180 12.59 -5.18 9.37
N ASP A 181 12.20 -4.11 8.68
CA ASP A 181 11.10 -3.23 9.08
C ASP A 181 9.76 -3.99 9.17
N VAL A 182 9.60 -5.04 8.35
CA VAL A 182 8.48 -5.98 8.37
C VAL A 182 9.02 -7.40 8.48
N ASP A 183 8.77 -8.07 9.59
CA ASP A 183 9.30 -9.41 9.86
C ASP A 183 8.60 -10.50 9.01
N VAL A 184 7.27 -10.39 8.84
CA VAL A 184 6.46 -11.39 8.12
C VAL A 184 5.36 -10.73 7.31
N VAL A 185 5.13 -11.28 6.12
CA VAL A 185 4.00 -10.89 5.25
C VAL A 185 3.06 -12.09 5.09
N LEU A 186 1.82 -11.94 5.53
CA LEU A 186 0.73 -12.84 5.19
C LEU A 186 -0.05 -12.30 4.00
N ASN A 187 -0.32 -13.13 3.01
CA ASN A 187 -1.29 -12.73 1.98
C ASN A 187 -2.73 -12.95 2.47
N THR A 188 -3.72 -12.40 1.75
CA THR A 188 -5.13 -12.47 2.16
C THR A 188 -5.60 -13.92 2.37
N ARG A 189 -5.17 -14.87 1.53
CA ARG A 189 -5.52 -16.29 1.70
C ARG A 189 -4.90 -16.89 2.96
N GLU A 190 -3.62 -16.61 3.21
CA GLU A 190 -2.93 -17.08 4.42
C GLU A 190 -3.54 -16.50 5.69
N PHE A 191 -3.96 -15.23 5.64
CA PHE A 191 -4.69 -14.58 6.73
C PHE A 191 -6.02 -15.29 7.00
N VAL A 192 -6.81 -15.55 5.98
CA VAL A 192 -8.08 -16.31 6.09
C VAL A 192 -7.85 -17.71 6.63
N ASP A 193 -6.83 -18.41 6.13
CA ASP A 193 -6.49 -19.75 6.62
C ASP A 193 -6.05 -19.71 8.08
N TYR A 194 -5.36 -18.67 8.49
CA TYR A 194 -4.96 -18.48 9.89
C TYR A 194 -6.17 -18.25 10.78
N MET A 195 -7.12 -17.38 10.39
CA MET A 195 -8.39 -17.21 11.10
C MET A 195 -9.14 -18.53 11.27
N LYS A 196 -9.22 -19.35 10.22
CA LYS A 196 -9.85 -20.67 10.26
C LYS A 196 -9.13 -21.62 11.22
N SER A 197 -7.79 -21.62 11.23
CA SER A 197 -6.99 -22.48 12.12
C SER A 197 -7.16 -22.14 13.60
N LEU A 198 -7.48 -20.88 13.90
CA LEU A 198 -7.81 -20.41 15.25
C LEU A 198 -9.28 -20.61 15.63
N ASN A 199 -10.10 -21.18 14.75
CA ASN A 199 -11.55 -21.35 14.93
C ASN A 199 -12.28 -20.02 15.30
N ILE A 200 -11.87 -18.89 14.70
CA ILE A 200 -12.51 -17.61 14.96
C ILE A 200 -13.95 -17.64 14.45
N ASP A 201 -14.90 -17.34 15.35
CA ASP A 201 -16.30 -17.14 14.96
C ASP A 201 -16.44 -15.81 14.20
N VAL A 202 -16.46 -15.89 12.87
CA VAL A 202 -16.54 -14.71 12.01
C VAL A 202 -17.91 -14.00 12.10
N TYR A 203 -18.96 -14.67 12.56
CA TYR A 203 -20.27 -14.06 12.74
C TYR A 203 -20.39 -13.30 14.07
N GLY A 204 -19.62 -13.70 15.06
CA GLY A 204 -19.52 -13.07 16.38
C GLY A 204 -18.37 -12.08 16.51
N LEU A 205 -17.75 -11.62 15.43
CA LEU A 205 -16.62 -10.68 15.49
C LEU A 205 -17.04 -9.37 16.17
N PRO A 206 -16.28 -8.93 17.20
CA PRO A 206 -16.47 -7.63 17.78
C PRO A 206 -16.06 -6.53 16.78
N GLU A 207 -16.66 -5.37 16.90
CA GLU A 207 -16.20 -4.16 16.24
C GLU A 207 -15.15 -3.49 17.14
N ASP A 208 -13.97 -3.20 16.57
CA ASP A 208 -12.85 -2.55 17.25
C ASP A 208 -12.21 -1.51 16.31
N HIS A 209 -11.29 -0.73 16.79
CA HIS A 209 -10.63 0.32 16.03
C HIS A 209 -9.16 -0.02 15.78
N PHE A 210 -8.62 0.53 14.70
CA PHE A 210 -7.17 0.57 14.49
C PHE A 210 -6.53 1.48 15.54
N ASP A 211 -5.32 1.12 15.96
CA ASP A 211 -4.59 1.89 16.98
C ASP A 211 -4.02 3.19 16.39
N SER A 212 -3.97 4.23 17.22
CA SER A 212 -3.22 5.45 16.97
C SER A 212 -1.77 5.28 17.50
N PRO A 213 -0.77 5.91 16.85
CA PRO A 213 -0.85 7.00 15.87
C PRO A 213 -0.72 6.57 14.39
N CYS A 214 -0.84 5.30 14.05
CA CYS A 214 -0.56 4.80 12.69
C CYS A 214 -1.72 3.99 12.09
N GLY A 215 -2.95 4.26 12.51
CA GLY A 215 -4.13 3.48 12.11
C GLY A 215 -5.19 4.27 11.35
N GLU A 216 -5.11 5.59 11.28
CA GLU A 216 -6.08 6.41 10.56
C GLU A 216 -5.59 6.70 9.13
N GLY A 217 -6.45 6.43 8.13
CA GLY A 217 -6.19 6.76 6.74
C GLY A 217 -7.34 7.51 6.10
N THR A 218 -7.03 8.28 5.05
CA THR A 218 -8.02 9.01 4.27
C THR A 218 -8.65 8.17 3.17
N GLY A 219 -9.70 8.70 2.52
CA GLY A 219 -10.28 8.08 1.33
C GLY A 219 -9.26 7.92 0.19
N ALA A 220 -8.34 8.87 0.02
CA ALA A 220 -7.25 8.79 -0.94
C ALA A 220 -6.37 7.55 -0.70
N ALA A 221 -6.05 7.24 0.54
CA ALA A 221 -5.28 6.05 0.89
C ALA A 221 -6.04 4.74 0.64
N VAL A 222 -7.34 4.74 0.84
CA VAL A 222 -8.18 3.55 0.62
C VAL A 222 -8.15 3.10 -0.83
N ILE A 223 -8.15 4.04 -1.79
CA ILE A 223 -8.15 3.71 -3.23
C ILE A 223 -6.80 3.21 -3.77
N PHE A 224 -5.72 3.25 -3.00
CA PHE A 224 -4.42 2.67 -3.38
C PHE A 224 -4.49 1.21 -3.85
N GLY A 225 -5.50 0.49 -3.40
CA GLY A 225 -5.72 -0.90 -3.81
C GLY A 225 -6.16 -1.08 -5.28
N THR A 226 -6.55 -0.02 -5.97
CA THR A 226 -7.06 -0.06 -7.34
C THR A 226 -6.05 0.47 -8.34
N THR A 227 -6.13 0.05 -9.61
CA THR A 227 -5.39 0.71 -10.69
C THR A 227 -5.93 2.12 -10.91
N GLY A 228 -5.06 3.11 -10.94
CA GLY A 228 -5.38 4.53 -10.99
C GLY A 228 -5.59 5.17 -9.61
N GLY A 229 -5.66 4.37 -8.54
CA GLY A 229 -5.91 4.89 -7.20
C GLY A 229 -4.73 5.65 -6.60
N VAL A 230 -3.51 5.21 -6.84
CA VAL A 230 -2.30 5.93 -6.41
C VAL A 230 -2.18 7.23 -7.18
N MET A 231 -2.38 7.19 -8.50
CA MET A 231 -2.35 8.39 -9.34
C MET A 231 -3.40 9.40 -8.90
N GLU A 232 -4.63 8.98 -8.68
CA GLU A 232 -5.69 9.86 -8.22
C GLU A 232 -5.39 10.49 -6.86
N ALA A 233 -4.89 9.70 -5.89
CA ALA A 233 -4.48 10.19 -4.59
C ALA A 233 -3.33 11.21 -4.71
N ALA A 234 -2.33 10.92 -5.55
CA ALA A 234 -1.21 11.83 -5.81
C ALA A 234 -1.69 13.15 -6.43
N LEU A 235 -2.53 13.08 -7.47
CA LEU A 235 -3.05 14.28 -8.13
C LEU A 235 -3.86 15.18 -7.20
N ARG A 236 -4.69 14.58 -6.32
CA ARG A 236 -5.44 15.31 -5.31
C ARG A 236 -4.52 16.13 -4.39
N SER A 237 -3.45 15.52 -3.88
CA SER A 237 -2.53 16.19 -2.96
C SER A 237 -1.50 17.08 -3.67
N CYS A 238 -0.99 16.70 -4.84
CA CYS A 238 -0.12 17.56 -5.64
C CYS A 238 -0.80 18.87 -6.03
N TYR A 239 -2.10 18.82 -6.38
CA TYR A 239 -2.88 20.03 -6.66
C TYR A 239 -2.89 20.97 -5.44
N TYR A 240 -3.19 20.44 -4.25
CA TYR A 240 -3.16 21.23 -3.02
C TYR A 240 -1.76 21.77 -2.70
N LEU A 241 -0.73 20.94 -2.77
CA LEU A 241 0.64 21.34 -2.47
C LEU A 241 1.17 22.44 -3.43
N ALA A 242 0.66 22.47 -4.66
CA ALA A 242 1.03 23.47 -5.65
C ALA A 242 0.20 24.75 -5.58
N THR A 243 -1.07 24.69 -5.17
CA THR A 243 -2.03 25.81 -5.24
C THR A 243 -2.47 26.35 -3.88
N GLY A 244 -2.29 25.56 -2.80
CA GLY A 244 -2.84 25.84 -1.47
C GLY A 244 -4.35 25.64 -1.36
N GLN A 245 -5.00 25.05 -2.38
CA GLN A 245 -6.45 24.83 -2.41
C GLN A 245 -6.78 23.36 -2.70
N ASN A 246 -7.79 22.82 -2.01
CA ASN A 246 -8.28 21.49 -2.33
C ASN A 246 -9.00 21.49 -3.69
N PRO A 247 -8.71 20.52 -4.56
CA PRO A 247 -9.53 20.29 -5.75
C PRO A 247 -10.88 19.65 -5.34
N ASP A 248 -11.82 19.58 -6.28
CA ASP A 248 -12.91 18.61 -6.14
C ASP A 248 -12.28 17.19 -6.03
N PRO A 249 -12.58 16.42 -4.96
CA PRO A 249 -12.00 15.08 -4.79
C PRO A 249 -12.32 14.12 -5.94
N ASP A 250 -13.34 14.41 -6.74
CA ASP A 250 -13.76 13.64 -7.90
C ASP A 250 -13.24 14.19 -9.25
N ALA A 251 -12.46 15.28 -9.25
CA ALA A 251 -11.92 15.91 -10.46
C ALA A 251 -11.02 14.97 -11.31
N PHE A 252 -10.41 13.97 -10.69
CA PHE A 252 -9.41 13.12 -11.36
C PHE A 252 -9.93 11.72 -11.72
N HIS A 253 -11.24 11.52 -11.83
CA HIS A 253 -11.83 10.23 -12.20
C HIS A 253 -11.36 9.68 -13.56
N GLY A 254 -10.85 10.51 -14.45
CA GLY A 254 -10.33 10.09 -15.76
C GLY A 254 -9.20 9.06 -15.69
N VAL A 255 -8.50 8.93 -14.54
CA VAL A 255 -7.46 7.92 -14.35
C VAL A 255 -8.00 6.58 -13.83
N ARG A 256 -9.29 6.50 -13.46
CA ARG A 256 -9.95 5.26 -13.01
C ARG A 256 -10.26 4.32 -14.18
N GLY A 257 -10.58 3.08 -13.87
CA GLY A 257 -11.06 2.07 -14.83
C GLY A 257 -10.11 0.88 -14.95
N MET A 258 -10.57 -0.16 -15.64
CA MET A 258 -9.88 -1.44 -15.77
C MET A 258 -9.00 -1.55 -17.02
N ASP A 259 -8.98 -0.53 -17.87
CA ASP A 259 -8.13 -0.50 -19.06
C ASP A 259 -6.66 -0.62 -18.67
N GLY A 260 -5.91 -1.42 -19.40
CA GLY A 260 -4.52 -1.74 -19.05
C GLY A 260 -3.54 -0.59 -19.23
N TRP A 261 -3.91 0.43 -20.00
CA TRP A 261 -3.14 1.68 -20.18
C TRP A 261 -4.12 2.83 -20.41
N LYS A 262 -4.05 3.83 -19.55
CA LYS A 262 -4.88 5.05 -19.57
C LYS A 262 -3.99 6.26 -19.48
N GLU A 263 -4.43 7.36 -20.04
CA GLU A 263 -3.72 8.63 -20.10
C GLU A 263 -4.64 9.76 -19.67
N ALA A 264 -4.05 10.78 -19.03
CA ALA A 264 -4.74 12.02 -18.73
C ALA A 264 -3.75 13.21 -18.79
N ALA A 265 -4.28 14.38 -19.13
CA ALA A 265 -3.57 15.64 -19.02
C ALA A 265 -4.35 16.52 -18.03
N ILE A 266 -3.65 17.10 -17.06
CA ILE A 266 -4.23 17.80 -15.93
C ILE A 266 -3.47 19.12 -15.77
N ASP A 267 -4.20 20.22 -15.63
CA ASP A 267 -3.59 21.50 -15.27
C ASP A 267 -3.35 21.57 -13.76
N ILE A 268 -2.12 21.77 -13.36
CA ILE A 268 -1.72 22.06 -11.99
C ILE A 268 -1.06 23.43 -11.95
N ASN A 269 -1.81 24.42 -11.49
CA ASN A 269 -1.33 25.81 -11.36
C ASN A 269 -0.74 26.38 -12.66
N GLY A 270 -1.43 26.18 -13.79
CA GLY A 270 -1.01 26.67 -15.11
C GLY A 270 0.05 25.80 -15.79
N THR A 271 0.42 24.66 -15.19
CA THR A 271 1.34 23.68 -15.81
C THR A 271 0.55 22.45 -16.25
N GLU A 272 0.59 22.13 -17.55
CA GLU A 272 0.02 20.89 -18.06
C GLU A 272 0.88 19.69 -17.60
N VAL A 273 0.31 18.81 -16.80
CA VAL A 273 0.91 17.58 -16.32
C VAL A 273 0.28 16.39 -17.05
N LYS A 274 1.09 15.68 -17.84
CA LYS A 274 0.68 14.47 -18.54
C LYS A 274 0.97 13.26 -17.67
N VAL A 275 -0.03 12.44 -17.43
CA VAL A 275 0.08 11.25 -16.58
C VAL A 275 -0.41 10.01 -17.32
N ALA A 276 0.09 8.84 -16.90
CA ALA A 276 -0.42 7.56 -17.36
C ALA A 276 -0.61 6.59 -16.19
N VAL A 277 -1.58 5.70 -16.35
CA VAL A 277 -1.87 4.61 -15.41
C VAL A 277 -1.80 3.30 -16.18
N VAL A 278 -0.97 2.39 -15.71
CA VAL A 278 -0.73 1.11 -16.37
C VAL A 278 -0.93 -0.05 -15.40
N SER A 279 -1.72 -1.04 -15.81
CA SER A 279 -1.87 -2.28 -15.07
C SER A 279 -1.49 -3.49 -15.93
N GLY A 280 -0.74 -4.40 -15.30
CA GLY A 280 -0.16 -5.56 -15.98
C GLY A 280 1.21 -5.27 -16.62
N LEU A 281 2.19 -6.12 -16.36
CA LEU A 281 3.58 -5.92 -16.82
C LEU A 281 3.73 -5.93 -18.35
N GLY A 282 2.83 -6.62 -19.08
CA GLY A 282 2.80 -6.56 -20.54
C GLY A 282 2.48 -5.17 -21.07
N ASN A 283 1.57 -4.46 -20.43
CA ASN A 283 1.22 -3.08 -20.78
C ASN A 283 2.33 -2.11 -20.33
N ALA A 284 2.95 -2.34 -19.16
CA ALA A 284 4.10 -1.57 -18.71
C ALA A 284 5.25 -1.65 -19.72
N ARG A 285 5.53 -2.84 -20.28
CA ARG A 285 6.51 -3.02 -21.36
C ARG A 285 6.16 -2.16 -22.56
N LYS A 286 4.91 -2.19 -23.03
CA LYS A 286 4.47 -1.40 -24.18
C LYS A 286 4.65 0.10 -23.95
N LEU A 287 4.29 0.60 -22.75
CA LEU A 287 4.47 2.00 -22.41
C LEU A 287 5.96 2.39 -22.43
N ILE A 288 6.83 1.62 -21.77
CA ILE A 288 8.27 1.90 -21.74
C ILE A 288 8.85 1.96 -23.16
N GLU A 289 8.50 0.98 -24.01
CA GLU A 289 8.99 0.97 -25.40
C GLU A 289 8.49 2.17 -26.19
N ALA A 290 7.24 2.62 -25.98
CA ALA A 290 6.70 3.81 -26.63
C ALA A 290 7.42 5.10 -26.14
N VAL A 291 7.70 5.20 -24.82
CA VAL A 291 8.51 6.31 -24.25
C VAL A 291 9.91 6.34 -24.87
N ARG A 292 10.58 5.17 -24.94
CA ARG A 292 11.93 5.06 -25.53
C ARG A 292 11.99 5.45 -27.00
N ARG A 293 10.93 5.17 -27.77
CA ARG A 293 10.84 5.58 -29.18
C ARG A 293 10.42 7.03 -29.35
N GLY A 294 10.16 7.77 -28.25
CA GLY A 294 9.67 9.14 -28.31
C GLY A 294 8.26 9.30 -28.86
N GLU A 295 7.46 8.21 -28.87
CA GLU A 295 6.08 8.22 -29.34
C GLU A 295 5.12 8.88 -28.36
N VAL A 296 5.43 8.79 -27.04
CA VAL A 296 4.66 9.36 -25.95
C VAL A 296 5.58 9.98 -24.91
N PHE A 297 5.03 10.96 -24.18
CA PHE A 297 5.72 11.62 -23.08
C PHE A 297 4.77 11.80 -21.89
N TYR A 298 5.23 11.42 -20.70
CA TYR A 298 4.51 11.62 -19.43
C TYR A 298 5.44 12.24 -18.41
N HIS A 299 4.84 12.97 -17.47
CA HIS A 299 5.54 13.45 -16.29
C HIS A 299 5.47 12.43 -15.16
N PHE A 300 4.33 11.77 -14.98
CA PHE A 300 4.13 10.80 -13.90
C PHE A 300 3.37 9.57 -14.38
N VAL A 301 3.83 8.38 -13.99
CA VAL A 301 3.24 7.11 -14.44
C VAL A 301 3.05 6.18 -13.25
N GLU A 302 1.79 5.82 -12.99
CA GLU A 302 1.47 4.72 -12.07
C GLU A 302 1.62 3.39 -12.79
N VAL A 303 2.35 2.44 -12.18
CA VAL A 303 2.43 1.06 -12.71
C VAL A 303 2.07 0.04 -11.62
N MET A 304 1.04 -0.76 -11.89
CA MET A 304 0.66 -1.92 -11.10
C MET A 304 0.97 -3.20 -11.87
N ALA A 305 1.72 -4.13 -11.27
CA ALA A 305 2.07 -5.41 -11.91
C ALA A 305 0.84 -6.31 -12.15
N CYS A 306 -0.16 -6.24 -11.26
CA CYS A 306 -1.38 -7.04 -11.35
C CYS A 306 -2.45 -6.30 -12.17
N PRO A 307 -3.18 -6.99 -13.07
CA PRO A 307 -4.35 -6.41 -13.72
C PRO A 307 -5.38 -5.93 -12.69
N GLY A 308 -5.86 -4.69 -12.86
CA GLY A 308 -6.80 -4.06 -11.94
C GLY A 308 -6.20 -3.50 -10.65
N GLY A 309 -4.89 -3.65 -10.43
CA GLY A 309 -4.21 -3.22 -9.21
C GLY A 309 -4.17 -4.28 -8.10
N CYS A 310 -3.93 -3.86 -6.87
CA CYS A 310 -3.77 -4.77 -5.71
C CYS A 310 -5.03 -5.57 -5.37
N VAL A 311 -6.22 -5.08 -5.72
CA VAL A 311 -7.49 -5.84 -5.61
C VAL A 311 -7.51 -7.12 -6.45
N GLY A 312 -6.74 -7.15 -7.56
CA GLY A 312 -6.47 -8.33 -8.39
C GLY A 312 -5.17 -9.04 -8.01
N GLY A 313 -4.58 -8.73 -6.86
CA GLY A 313 -3.29 -9.25 -6.42
C GLY A 313 -3.24 -10.76 -6.26
N GLY A 314 -2.07 -11.35 -6.54
CA GLY A 314 -1.85 -12.80 -6.49
C GLY A 314 -2.04 -13.46 -5.11
N GLY A 315 -2.21 -12.66 -4.03
CA GLY A 315 -2.53 -13.11 -2.68
C GLY A 315 -4.02 -13.09 -2.34
N GLN A 316 -4.86 -12.54 -3.20
CA GLN A 316 -6.31 -12.45 -3.00
C GLN A 316 -7.02 -13.81 -3.18
N PRO A 317 -8.22 -14.00 -2.60
CA PRO A 317 -9.04 -15.17 -2.84
C PRO A 317 -9.31 -15.38 -4.33
N ILE A 318 -9.28 -16.65 -4.76
CA ILE A 318 -9.50 -17.08 -6.14
C ILE A 318 -10.91 -17.63 -6.25
N HIS A 319 -11.65 -17.18 -7.27
CA HIS A 319 -12.98 -17.68 -7.61
C HIS A 319 -12.93 -18.28 -9.01
N GLU A 320 -13.38 -19.53 -9.14
CA GLU A 320 -13.35 -20.27 -10.41
C GLU A 320 -14.10 -19.51 -11.52
N GLY A 321 -13.38 -19.21 -12.60
CA GLY A 321 -13.93 -18.56 -13.77
C GLY A 321 -14.45 -17.14 -13.59
N LYS A 322 -14.15 -16.48 -12.46
CA LYS A 322 -14.65 -15.13 -12.18
C LYS A 322 -13.55 -14.19 -11.73
N GLU A 323 -13.35 -13.11 -12.50
CA GLU A 323 -12.49 -12.00 -12.14
C GLU A 323 -13.21 -11.08 -11.14
N MET A 324 -12.56 -10.82 -10.01
CA MET A 324 -13.14 -10.03 -8.91
C MET A 324 -12.57 -8.62 -8.78
N ALA A 325 -11.53 -8.28 -9.53
CA ALA A 325 -10.81 -7.02 -9.38
C ALA A 325 -11.74 -5.80 -9.55
N GLU A 326 -12.62 -5.80 -10.55
CA GLU A 326 -13.56 -4.68 -10.77
C GLU A 326 -14.56 -4.52 -9.61
N ILE A 327 -15.10 -5.62 -9.11
CA ILE A 327 -16.05 -5.60 -7.98
C ILE A 327 -15.37 -5.07 -6.72
N ARG A 328 -14.15 -5.52 -6.45
CA ARG A 328 -13.35 -5.07 -5.31
C ARG A 328 -12.96 -3.60 -5.44
N SER A 329 -12.60 -3.15 -6.65
CA SER A 329 -12.31 -1.72 -6.92
C SER A 329 -13.50 -0.82 -6.60
N LYS A 330 -14.71 -1.18 -7.07
CA LYS A 330 -15.95 -0.44 -6.76
C LYS A 330 -16.17 -0.32 -5.25
N ASN A 331 -15.75 -1.33 -4.48
CA ASN A 331 -15.86 -1.28 -3.02
C ASN A 331 -14.90 -0.27 -2.40
N LEU A 332 -13.66 -0.19 -2.88
CA LEU A 332 -12.69 0.80 -2.38
C LEU A 332 -13.11 2.22 -2.75
N TYR A 333 -13.57 2.47 -3.97
CA TYR A 333 -14.11 3.77 -4.35
C TYR A 333 -15.35 4.17 -3.55
N PHE A 334 -16.21 3.19 -3.21
CA PHE A 334 -17.32 3.45 -2.31
C PHE A 334 -16.83 3.87 -0.92
N LEU A 335 -15.84 3.19 -0.36
CA LEU A 335 -15.25 3.55 0.94
C LEU A 335 -14.60 4.94 0.91
N ASP A 336 -13.89 5.29 -0.17
CA ASP A 336 -13.38 6.65 -0.37
C ASP A 336 -14.51 7.70 -0.32
N SER A 337 -15.60 7.45 -1.08
CA SER A 337 -16.74 8.40 -1.14
C SER A 337 -17.44 8.60 0.19
N GLN A 338 -17.37 7.64 1.12
CA GLN A 338 -17.95 7.73 2.46
C GLN A 338 -16.98 8.33 3.49
N ASN A 339 -15.70 8.47 3.15
CA ASN A 339 -14.72 8.99 4.08
C ASN A 339 -14.85 10.51 4.21
N LYS A 340 -14.81 11.01 5.43
CA LYS A 340 -14.86 12.45 5.73
C LYS A 340 -13.65 13.22 5.21
N ARG A 341 -12.48 12.58 5.22
CA ARG A 341 -11.22 13.11 4.70
C ARG A 341 -10.86 12.33 3.43
N ARG A 342 -10.80 13.01 2.32
CA ARG A 342 -10.54 12.40 1.01
C ARG A 342 -9.19 12.79 0.41
N PHE A 343 -8.34 13.46 1.19
CA PHE A 343 -7.03 13.97 0.77
C PHE A 343 -5.95 13.50 1.74
N SER A 344 -4.84 12.98 1.22
CA SER A 344 -3.74 12.45 2.04
C SER A 344 -3.09 13.52 2.92
N HIS A 345 -2.98 14.75 2.43
CA HIS A 345 -2.44 15.89 3.17
C HIS A 345 -3.33 16.38 4.33
N GLU A 346 -4.54 15.84 4.49
CA GLU A 346 -5.44 16.10 5.62
C GLU A 346 -5.38 15.02 6.71
N ASN A 347 -4.55 13.97 6.53
CA ASN A 347 -4.44 12.92 7.54
C ASN A 347 -3.77 13.46 8.81
N PRO A 348 -4.49 13.53 9.95
CA PRO A 348 -3.97 14.13 11.17
C PRO A 348 -2.83 13.33 11.79
N GLU A 349 -2.82 12.00 11.62
CA GLU A 349 -1.74 11.15 12.14
C GLU A 349 -0.46 11.30 11.31
N VAL A 350 -0.57 11.47 9.99
CA VAL A 350 0.57 11.77 9.11
C VAL A 350 1.14 13.14 9.44
N LEU A 351 0.29 14.17 9.56
CA LEU A 351 0.73 15.52 9.93
C LEU A 351 1.45 15.54 11.27
N LYS A 352 0.91 14.81 12.25
CA LYS A 352 1.52 14.67 13.58
C LYS A 352 2.86 13.92 13.51
N THR A 353 2.99 12.91 12.64
CA THR A 353 4.26 12.21 12.45
C THR A 353 5.34 13.12 11.87
N TYR A 354 4.98 14.02 10.94
CA TYR A 354 5.92 15.05 10.48
C TYR A 354 6.31 16.00 11.60
N GLU A 355 5.36 16.50 12.36
CA GLU A 355 5.64 17.43 13.48
C GLU A 355 6.54 16.83 14.55
N GLU A 356 6.33 15.56 14.91
CA GLU A 356 7.00 14.93 16.05
C GLU A 356 8.27 14.15 15.67
N TYR A 357 8.42 13.74 14.40
CA TYR A 357 9.49 12.80 14.03
C TYR A 357 10.15 13.09 12.68
N LEU A 358 9.37 13.19 11.57
CA LEU A 358 9.92 13.30 10.22
C LEU A 358 10.23 14.75 9.79
N GLU A 359 9.85 15.77 10.57
CA GLU A 359 9.97 17.20 10.30
C GLU A 359 9.11 17.69 9.12
N LYS A 360 9.39 17.24 7.92
CA LYS A 360 8.69 17.60 6.67
C LYS A 360 8.94 16.56 5.58
N PRO A 361 8.12 16.52 4.53
CA PRO A 361 8.39 15.69 3.36
C PRO A 361 9.78 15.97 2.76
N LEU A 362 10.44 14.92 2.29
CA LEU A 362 11.79 14.92 1.71
C LEU A 362 12.87 15.43 2.69
N SER A 363 12.65 15.30 3.99
CA SER A 363 13.69 15.56 4.99
C SER A 363 14.72 14.42 5.01
N ARG A 364 15.78 14.59 5.82
CA ARG A 364 16.74 13.49 6.02
C ARG A 364 16.17 12.35 6.88
N MET A 365 15.08 12.63 7.61
CA MET A 365 14.42 11.67 8.49
C MET A 365 13.30 10.91 7.76
N SER A 366 12.75 11.47 6.69
CA SER A 366 11.77 10.81 5.82
C SER A 366 12.47 10.08 4.67
#